data_d05d387977a74defc42de3e9677d1f98
#
_entry.id   d05d387977a74defc42de3e9677d1f98
#
_cell.length_a   1.000
_cell.length_b   1.000
_cell.length_c   1.000
_cell.angle_alpha   90.00
_cell.angle_beta   90.00
_cell.angle_gamma   90.00
#
_symmetry.space_group_name_H-M   'P 1'
#
loop_
_entity.id
_entity.type
_entity.pdbx_description
1 polymer ?
#
loop_
_entity_poly.entity_id
_entity_poly.type
_entity_poly.pdbx_seq_one_letter_code
_entity_poly.pdbx_strand_id
1 'polypeptide(L)'
;MKQNIIPKRLFTASCFALITTAMTFAIRVKLEMVFNQDYLLTLEEIGYAFAPAFWGFTLAMMIGGFFVDLFGMKKIMNIAFFGHLTGIIVTILARDYITLFWGTTLIGVANGMVEAACNPLVATLYPNEKTKMLNRFHVWFPGGIVIGGVLGFIIMDFMGLSWMILAGTLLIPLLIYGFLFFNAQFPKTERVTSGVSYRDMIKNCFQPLFIFMLLCMMLTAATELGTTQRIEGLLGKSLESPILILVFINGLMALGRLYAGQIVHKLSITKVLLFSAVFTCLGLFLLANTSGAMTFLAAAVLQLVFVIFGQLCFLLFLRKFLKVEP
;
A
#
# COMPACT_ATOMS: atom_id res chain seq x y z
N MET A 1 -12.89 24.66 -24.33
CA MET A 1 -11.45 24.73 -24.01
C MET A 1 -10.91 23.30 -23.90
N LYS A 2 -9.89 22.93 -24.71
CA LYS A 2 -9.22 21.63 -24.55
C LYS A 2 -8.53 21.63 -23.18
N GLN A 3 -8.89 20.67 -22.32
CA GLN A 3 -8.21 20.50 -21.03
C GLN A 3 -6.73 20.17 -21.30
N ASN A 4 -5.83 20.98 -20.76
CA ASN A 4 -4.39 20.75 -20.89
C ASN A 4 -3.93 19.74 -19.83
N ILE A 5 -4.31 18.46 -20.02
CA ILE A 5 -3.93 17.36 -19.14
C ILE A 5 -2.50 16.96 -19.49
N ILE A 6 -1.61 16.95 -18.50
CA ILE A 6 -0.21 16.50 -18.66
C ILE A 6 -0.06 15.12 -17.99
N PRO A 7 -0.16 14.00 -18.76
CA PRO A 7 -0.21 12.65 -18.20
C PRO A 7 1.01 12.30 -17.32
N LYS A 8 2.21 12.64 -17.76
CA LYS A 8 3.45 12.39 -17.00
C LYS A 8 3.44 13.06 -15.62
N ARG A 9 3.00 14.33 -15.55
CA ARG A 9 2.92 15.08 -14.29
C ARG A 9 1.96 14.40 -13.31
N LEU A 10 0.76 14.03 -13.77
CA LEU A 10 -0.25 13.38 -12.97
C LEU A 10 0.19 11.98 -12.52
N PHE A 11 0.82 11.21 -13.41
CA PHE A 11 1.37 9.90 -13.08
C PHE A 11 2.47 10.00 -12.02
N THR A 12 3.43 10.91 -12.19
CA THR A 12 4.49 11.14 -11.20
C THR A 12 3.93 11.57 -9.84
N ALA A 13 2.95 12.49 -9.84
CA ALA A 13 2.26 12.89 -8.62
C ALA A 13 1.57 11.71 -7.92
N SER A 14 0.90 10.84 -8.68
CA SER A 14 0.28 9.61 -8.17
C SER A 14 1.31 8.67 -7.54
N CYS A 15 2.49 8.52 -8.16
CA CYS A 15 3.57 7.70 -7.60
C CYS A 15 4.05 8.26 -6.25
N PHE A 16 4.25 9.59 -6.12
CA PHE A 16 4.64 10.19 -4.84
C PHE A 16 3.53 10.10 -3.78
N ALA A 17 2.26 10.20 -4.16
CA ALA A 17 1.15 9.96 -3.25
C ALA A 17 1.15 8.52 -2.73
N LEU A 18 1.41 7.54 -3.61
CA LEU A 18 1.53 6.14 -3.21
C LEU A 18 2.78 5.86 -2.35
N ILE A 19 3.92 6.53 -2.64
CA ILE A 19 5.12 6.49 -1.79
C ILE A 19 4.79 7.02 -0.38
N THR A 20 4.07 8.16 -0.27
CA THR A 20 3.64 8.69 1.03
C THR A 20 2.82 7.66 1.79
N THR A 21 1.79 7.09 1.13
CA THR A 21 0.98 6.00 1.69
C THR A 21 1.86 4.85 2.18
N ALA A 22 2.75 4.33 1.35
CA ALA A 22 3.58 3.18 1.64
C ALA A 22 4.59 3.44 2.78
N MET A 23 5.21 4.60 2.79
CA MET A 23 6.13 4.99 3.88
C MET A 23 5.41 5.05 5.24
N THR A 24 4.11 5.42 5.30
CA THR A 24 3.36 5.40 6.57
C THR A 24 3.27 3.99 7.15
N PHE A 25 3.21 2.95 6.30
CA PHE A 25 3.22 1.56 6.75
C PHE A 25 4.57 1.15 7.34
N ALA A 26 5.69 1.53 6.72
CA ALA A 26 7.03 1.20 7.22
C ALA A 26 7.35 1.95 8.52
N ILE A 27 7.04 3.24 8.57
CA ILE A 27 7.32 4.08 9.75
C ILE A 27 6.50 3.61 10.95
N ARG A 28 5.23 3.23 10.75
CA ARG A 28 4.40 2.70 11.83
C ARG A 28 4.99 1.46 12.50
N VAL A 29 5.67 0.58 11.73
CA VAL A 29 6.36 -0.58 12.30
C VAL A 29 7.40 -0.15 13.33
N LYS A 30 8.18 0.90 13.03
CA LYS A 30 9.15 1.48 13.99
C LYS A 30 8.47 2.13 15.20
N LEU A 31 7.34 2.79 15.00
CA LEU A 31 6.63 3.48 16.07
C LEU A 31 6.03 2.53 17.12
N GLU A 32 5.77 1.26 16.80
CA GLU A 32 5.23 0.27 17.75
C GLU A 32 6.11 0.18 18.99
N MET A 33 7.43 0.01 18.81
CA MET A 33 8.36 -0.12 19.95
C MET A 33 8.57 1.20 20.69
N VAL A 34 8.56 2.33 19.98
CA VAL A 34 8.68 3.67 20.58
C VAL A 34 7.52 3.94 21.53
N PHE A 35 6.28 3.73 21.07
CA PHE A 35 5.11 3.99 21.91
C PHE A 35 5.01 3.02 23.09
N ASN A 36 5.53 1.80 22.95
CA ASN A 36 5.60 0.86 24.05
C ASN A 36 6.65 1.26 25.10
N GLN A 37 7.85 1.68 24.67
CA GLN A 37 8.97 1.95 25.59
C GLN A 37 8.94 3.38 26.16
N ASP A 38 8.72 4.38 25.30
CA ASP A 38 8.85 5.79 25.70
C ASP A 38 7.55 6.37 26.27
N TYR A 39 6.40 5.86 25.83
CA TYR A 39 5.09 6.35 26.26
C TYR A 39 4.29 5.33 27.08
N LEU A 40 4.89 4.18 27.38
CA LEU A 40 4.36 3.12 28.24
C LEU A 40 2.98 2.60 27.82
N LEU A 41 2.64 2.70 26.53
CA LEU A 41 1.44 2.10 25.98
C LEU A 41 1.63 0.58 25.87
N THR A 42 0.63 -0.18 26.25
CA THR A 42 0.64 -1.63 26.06
C THR A 42 0.61 -1.98 24.56
N LEU A 43 1.13 -3.14 24.18
CA LEU A 43 1.06 -3.61 22.78
C LEU A 43 -0.39 -3.74 22.28
N GLU A 44 -1.34 -3.98 23.20
CA GLU A 44 -2.76 -4.02 22.88
C GLU A 44 -3.30 -2.62 22.54
N GLU A 45 -3.02 -1.62 23.36
CA GLU A 45 -3.40 -0.21 23.10
C GLU A 45 -2.78 0.30 21.80
N ILE A 46 -1.51 -0.01 21.53
CA ILE A 46 -0.84 0.34 20.28
C ILE A 46 -1.53 -0.36 19.10
N GLY A 47 -1.89 -1.64 19.26
CA GLY A 47 -2.64 -2.40 18.27
C GLY A 47 -3.97 -1.73 17.91
N TYR A 48 -4.73 -1.30 18.91
CA TYR A 48 -5.98 -0.56 18.72
C TYR A 48 -5.75 0.83 18.12
N ALA A 49 -4.71 1.55 18.54
CA ALA A 49 -4.37 2.87 18.00
C ALA A 49 -3.92 2.78 16.52
N PHE A 50 -3.31 1.68 16.11
CA PHE A 50 -2.87 1.46 14.73
C PHE A 50 -3.93 0.81 13.82
N ALA A 51 -4.95 0.18 14.39
CA ALA A 51 -6.01 -0.48 13.62
C ALA A 51 -6.70 0.46 12.60
N PRO A 52 -6.95 1.76 12.89
CA PRO A 52 -7.54 2.70 11.94
C PRO A 52 -6.74 2.87 10.64
N ALA A 53 -5.42 2.67 10.67
CA ALA A 53 -4.61 2.71 9.46
C ALA A 53 -5.04 1.65 8.43
N PHE A 54 -5.67 0.56 8.85
CA PHE A 54 -6.17 -0.52 7.99
C PHE A 54 -7.65 -0.37 7.67
N TRP A 55 -8.52 -0.34 8.69
CA TRP A 55 -9.95 -0.24 8.44
C TRP A 55 -10.35 1.14 7.88
N GLY A 56 -9.69 2.22 8.34
CA GLY A 56 -9.87 3.55 7.78
C GLY A 56 -9.44 3.62 6.31
N PHE A 57 -8.31 2.98 5.96
CA PHE A 57 -7.86 2.81 4.58
C PHE A 57 -8.93 2.09 3.74
N THR A 58 -9.40 0.93 4.21
CA THR A 58 -10.35 0.11 3.47
C THR A 58 -11.68 0.83 3.26
N LEU A 59 -12.24 1.41 4.33
CA LEU A 59 -13.51 2.16 4.26
C LEU A 59 -13.38 3.39 3.35
N ALA A 60 -12.29 4.15 3.49
CA ALA A 60 -12.05 5.32 2.66
C ALA A 60 -11.84 4.95 1.18
N MET A 61 -11.22 3.82 0.87
CA MET A 61 -11.08 3.34 -0.50
C MET A 61 -12.44 2.92 -1.08
N MET A 62 -13.26 2.18 -0.33
CA MET A 62 -14.58 1.75 -0.77
C MET A 62 -15.53 2.93 -1.02
N ILE A 63 -15.65 3.82 -0.04
CA ILE A 63 -16.51 5.00 -0.11
C ILE A 63 -15.94 6.03 -1.10
N GLY A 64 -14.63 6.19 -1.11
CA GLY A 64 -13.89 7.08 -1.98
C GLY A 64 -14.11 6.78 -3.46
N GLY A 65 -14.24 5.51 -3.82
CA GLY A 65 -14.57 5.10 -5.19
C GLY A 65 -15.87 5.74 -5.71
N PHE A 66 -16.91 5.82 -4.89
CA PHE A 66 -18.14 6.54 -5.23
C PHE A 66 -17.93 8.05 -5.28
N PHE A 67 -17.21 8.60 -4.32
CA PHE A 67 -16.97 10.04 -4.23
C PHE A 67 -16.07 10.56 -5.36
N VAL A 68 -15.13 9.76 -5.84
CA VAL A 68 -14.31 10.09 -7.01
C VAL A 68 -15.16 10.40 -8.24
N ASP A 69 -16.23 9.65 -8.45
CA ASP A 69 -17.14 9.85 -9.57
C ASP A 69 -18.07 11.06 -9.39
N LEU A 70 -18.47 11.35 -8.14
CA LEU A 70 -19.37 12.45 -7.81
C LEU A 70 -18.62 13.79 -7.75
N PHE A 71 -17.48 13.85 -7.09
CA PHE A 71 -16.75 15.07 -6.80
C PHE A 71 -15.55 15.27 -7.72
N GLY A 72 -15.12 14.23 -8.42
CA GLY A 72 -13.94 14.21 -9.27
C GLY A 72 -12.64 13.86 -8.50
N MET A 73 -11.71 13.22 -9.21
CA MET A 73 -10.44 12.76 -8.65
C MET A 73 -9.62 13.88 -7.98
N LYS A 74 -9.64 15.09 -8.52
CA LYS A 74 -8.90 16.24 -7.97
C LYS A 74 -9.33 16.61 -6.54
N LYS A 75 -10.64 16.66 -6.26
CA LYS A 75 -11.15 16.98 -4.93
C LYS A 75 -10.77 15.92 -3.92
N ILE A 76 -10.87 14.65 -4.32
CA ILE A 76 -10.49 13.51 -3.46
C ILE A 76 -8.99 13.56 -3.16
N MET A 77 -8.12 13.86 -4.13
CA MET A 77 -6.69 14.03 -3.89
C MET A 77 -6.36 15.22 -2.99
N ASN A 78 -7.13 16.30 -3.05
CA ASN A 78 -6.97 17.42 -2.11
C ASN A 78 -7.35 16.99 -0.67
N ILE A 79 -8.44 16.22 -0.50
CA ILE A 79 -8.83 15.66 0.80
C ILE A 79 -7.73 14.74 1.32
N ALA A 80 -7.17 13.88 0.47
CA ALA A 80 -6.06 13.00 0.82
C ALA A 80 -4.81 13.80 1.26
N PHE A 81 -4.48 14.88 0.55
CA PHE A 81 -3.35 15.74 0.90
C PHE A 81 -3.50 16.35 2.29
N PHE A 82 -4.63 16.97 2.57
CA PHE A 82 -4.87 17.57 3.88
C PHE A 82 -5.02 16.52 4.99
N GLY A 83 -5.62 15.36 4.68
CA GLY A 83 -5.69 14.24 5.60
C GLY A 83 -4.30 13.69 5.97
N HIS A 84 -3.40 13.51 4.99
CA HIS A 84 -2.01 13.15 5.25
C HIS A 84 -1.29 14.23 6.06
N LEU A 85 -1.37 15.50 5.66
CA LEU A 85 -0.70 16.60 6.35
C LEU A 85 -1.11 16.67 7.83
N THR A 86 -2.41 16.72 8.09
CA THR A 86 -2.94 16.78 9.47
C THR A 86 -2.64 15.51 10.24
N GLY A 87 -2.81 14.34 9.62
CA GLY A 87 -2.53 13.05 10.26
C GLY A 87 -1.07 12.87 10.63
N ILE A 88 -0.13 13.27 9.77
CA ILE A 88 1.31 13.24 10.05
C ILE A 88 1.64 14.20 11.20
N ILE A 89 1.13 15.43 11.18
CA ILE A 89 1.36 16.41 12.26
C ILE A 89 0.81 15.88 13.58
N VAL A 90 -0.42 15.38 13.61
CA VAL A 90 -1.03 14.80 14.82
C VAL A 90 -0.22 13.61 15.33
N THR A 91 0.28 12.75 14.44
CA THR A 91 1.13 11.61 14.81
C THR A 91 2.47 12.08 15.40
N ILE A 92 3.13 13.08 14.83
CA ILE A 92 4.39 13.64 15.38
C ILE A 92 4.16 14.25 16.76
N LEU A 93 2.99 14.83 16.99
CA LEU A 93 2.62 15.42 18.29
C LEU A 93 2.05 14.41 19.28
N ALA A 94 1.80 13.16 18.85
CA ALA A 94 1.21 12.15 19.72
C ALA A 94 2.12 11.77 20.89
N ARG A 95 1.52 11.70 22.08
CA ARG A 95 2.16 11.30 23.34
C ARG A 95 1.31 10.31 24.14
N ASP A 96 0.12 10.00 23.65
CA ASP A 96 -0.87 9.15 24.30
C ASP A 96 -1.68 8.38 23.24
N TYR A 97 -2.47 7.42 23.72
CA TYR A 97 -3.34 6.57 22.90
C TYR A 97 -4.29 7.37 21.99
N ILE A 98 -4.94 8.41 22.53
CA ILE A 98 -6.01 9.13 21.82
C ILE A 98 -5.43 9.92 20.64
N THR A 99 -4.33 10.63 20.87
CA THR A 99 -3.67 11.40 19.80
C THR A 99 -3.08 10.50 18.75
N LEU A 100 -2.49 9.35 19.14
CA LEU A 100 -1.99 8.34 18.22
C LEU A 100 -3.13 7.74 17.36
N PHE A 101 -4.25 7.37 17.99
CA PHE A 101 -5.44 6.84 17.31
C PHE A 101 -5.98 7.80 16.25
N TRP A 102 -6.11 9.08 16.56
CA TRP A 102 -6.61 10.06 15.59
C TRP A 102 -5.60 10.37 14.48
N GLY A 103 -4.30 10.43 14.81
CA GLY A 103 -3.24 10.58 13.82
C GLY A 103 -3.25 9.45 12.79
N THR A 104 -3.31 8.20 13.25
CA THR A 104 -3.37 7.02 12.39
C THR A 104 -4.69 6.89 11.63
N THR A 105 -5.82 7.34 12.22
CA THR A 105 -7.11 7.39 11.53
C THR A 105 -7.06 8.34 10.35
N LEU A 106 -6.57 9.56 10.53
CA LEU A 106 -6.45 10.56 9.47
C LEU A 106 -5.53 10.05 8.35
N ILE A 107 -4.39 9.46 8.71
CA ILE A 107 -3.46 8.86 7.74
C ILE A 107 -4.13 7.70 6.99
N GLY A 108 -4.82 6.80 7.69
CA GLY A 108 -5.50 5.65 7.08
C GLY A 108 -6.57 6.09 6.07
N VAL A 109 -7.41 7.05 6.45
CA VAL A 109 -8.42 7.61 5.55
C VAL A 109 -7.77 8.27 4.33
N ALA A 110 -6.71 9.06 4.53
CA ALA A 110 -5.99 9.71 3.44
C ALA A 110 -5.35 8.69 2.48
N ASN A 111 -4.74 7.62 3.01
CA ASN A 111 -4.20 6.50 2.24
C ASN A 111 -5.27 5.85 1.35
N GLY A 112 -6.46 5.59 1.90
CA GLY A 112 -7.59 5.03 1.14
C GLY A 112 -8.10 5.96 0.04
N MET A 113 -8.12 7.27 0.29
CA MET A 113 -8.50 8.27 -0.72
C MET A 113 -7.47 8.36 -1.86
N VAL A 114 -6.17 8.21 -1.55
CA VAL A 114 -5.11 8.12 -2.58
C VAL A 114 -5.38 6.95 -3.51
N GLU A 115 -5.61 5.75 -2.97
CA GLU A 115 -5.88 4.57 -3.80
C GLU A 115 -7.18 4.70 -4.59
N ALA A 116 -8.24 5.21 -3.97
CA ALA A 116 -9.53 5.42 -4.64
C ALA A 116 -9.43 6.37 -5.85
N ALA A 117 -8.55 7.38 -5.79
CA ALA A 117 -8.41 8.39 -6.84
C ALA A 117 -7.30 8.05 -7.86
N CYS A 118 -6.13 7.57 -7.39
CA CYS A 118 -4.97 7.36 -8.27
C CYS A 118 -5.12 6.15 -9.18
N ASN A 119 -5.77 5.06 -8.74
CA ASN A 119 -6.01 3.89 -9.58
C ASN A 119 -6.84 4.24 -10.85
N PRO A 120 -8.04 4.82 -10.72
CA PRO A 120 -8.80 5.22 -11.91
C PRO A 120 -8.11 6.36 -12.69
N LEU A 121 -7.33 7.23 -12.03
CA LEU A 121 -6.56 8.26 -12.71
C LEU A 121 -5.53 7.65 -13.65
N VAL A 122 -4.69 6.73 -13.15
CA VAL A 122 -3.66 6.06 -13.97
C VAL A 122 -4.30 5.27 -15.10
N ALA A 123 -5.38 4.53 -14.84
CA ALA A 123 -6.12 3.78 -15.87
C ALA A 123 -6.67 4.71 -16.97
N THR A 124 -7.22 5.86 -16.59
CA THR A 124 -7.78 6.84 -17.52
C THR A 124 -6.72 7.58 -18.34
N LEU A 125 -5.54 7.84 -17.73
CA LEU A 125 -4.42 8.52 -18.42
C LEU A 125 -3.79 7.64 -19.51
N TYR A 126 -3.83 6.31 -19.35
CA TYR A 126 -3.16 5.36 -20.23
C TYR A 126 -4.12 4.24 -20.70
N PRO A 127 -5.17 4.57 -21.48
CA PRO A 127 -6.23 3.63 -21.83
C PRO A 127 -5.74 2.41 -22.63
N ASN A 128 -4.69 2.56 -23.43
CA ASN A 128 -4.13 1.49 -24.26
C ASN A 128 -3.08 0.63 -23.52
N GLU A 129 -2.59 1.08 -22.37
CA GLU A 129 -1.54 0.39 -21.58
C GLU A 129 -1.91 0.28 -20.09
N LYS A 130 -3.20 0.19 -19.76
CA LYS A 130 -3.72 0.24 -18.38
C LYS A 130 -2.99 -0.69 -17.43
N THR A 131 -2.95 -1.97 -17.77
CA THR A 131 -2.32 -3.01 -16.93
C THR A 131 -0.85 -2.72 -16.68
N LYS A 132 -0.10 -2.35 -17.73
CA LYS A 132 1.33 -2.03 -17.65
C LYS A 132 1.56 -0.81 -16.74
N MET A 133 0.76 0.23 -16.92
CA MET A 133 0.93 1.49 -16.19
C MET A 133 0.45 1.38 -14.73
N LEU A 134 -0.61 0.63 -14.46
CA LEU A 134 -1.03 0.31 -13.09
C LEU A 134 0.02 -0.54 -12.37
N ASN A 135 0.60 -1.54 -13.02
CA ASN A 135 1.70 -2.31 -12.44
C ASN A 135 2.91 -1.40 -12.12
N ARG A 136 3.27 -0.51 -13.04
CA ARG A 136 4.35 0.45 -12.84
C ARG A 136 4.06 1.45 -11.71
N PHE A 137 2.81 1.84 -11.53
CA PHE A 137 2.36 2.63 -10.40
C PHE A 137 2.50 1.85 -9.08
N HIS A 138 2.00 0.61 -9.03
CA HIS A 138 2.01 -0.19 -7.82
C HIS A 138 3.39 -0.74 -7.39
N VAL A 139 4.43 -0.65 -8.21
CA VAL A 139 5.82 -0.88 -7.76
C VAL A 139 6.22 0.09 -6.65
N TRP A 140 5.66 1.29 -6.64
CA TRP A 140 5.98 2.32 -5.66
C TRP A 140 5.39 2.06 -4.27
N PHE A 141 4.45 1.11 -4.13
CA PHE A 141 3.98 0.70 -2.81
C PHE A 141 5.09 -0.07 -2.04
N PRO A 142 5.58 -1.23 -2.50
CA PRO A 142 6.73 -1.86 -1.85
C PRO A 142 8.00 -0.98 -1.91
N GLY A 143 8.20 -0.19 -2.96
CA GLY A 143 9.28 0.77 -3.05
C GLY A 143 9.24 1.84 -1.95
N GLY A 144 8.07 2.36 -1.63
CA GLY A 144 7.88 3.31 -0.53
C GLY A 144 8.10 2.68 0.85
N ILE A 145 7.70 1.40 1.03
CA ILE A 145 8.02 0.66 2.26
C ILE A 145 9.54 0.49 2.42
N VAL A 146 10.26 0.17 1.33
CA VAL A 146 11.72 0.10 1.32
C VAL A 146 12.34 1.45 1.71
N ILE A 147 11.89 2.54 1.09
CA ILE A 147 12.37 3.89 1.41
C ILE A 147 12.13 4.21 2.89
N GLY A 148 10.90 4.02 3.39
CA GLY A 148 10.55 4.29 4.79
C GLY A 148 11.32 3.41 5.77
N GLY A 149 11.52 2.13 5.45
CA GLY A 149 12.29 1.19 6.28
C GLY A 149 13.78 1.50 6.32
N VAL A 150 14.39 1.84 5.16
CA VAL A 150 15.79 2.28 5.10
C VAL A 150 15.99 3.58 5.88
N LEU A 151 15.08 4.55 5.75
CA LEU A 151 15.12 5.77 6.55
C LEU A 151 14.95 5.46 8.04
N GLY A 152 14.06 4.52 8.40
CA GLY A 152 13.90 4.06 9.78
C GLY A 152 15.20 3.50 10.35
N PHE A 153 15.88 2.62 9.61
CA PHE A 153 17.18 2.10 9.99
C PHE A 153 18.23 3.20 10.13
N ILE A 154 18.39 4.05 9.10
CA ILE A 154 19.44 5.10 9.12
C ILE A 154 19.18 6.10 10.25
N ILE A 155 17.95 6.61 10.38
CA ILE A 155 17.65 7.71 11.32
C ILE A 155 17.63 7.20 12.75
N MET A 156 16.97 6.08 13.02
CA MET A 156 16.77 5.62 14.40
C MET A 156 17.84 4.64 14.86
N ASP A 157 18.15 3.60 14.06
CA ASP A 157 19.05 2.53 14.50
C ASP A 157 20.52 2.94 14.34
N PHE A 158 20.90 3.56 13.21
CA PHE A 158 22.29 3.92 12.93
C PHE A 158 22.68 5.28 13.52
N MET A 159 21.86 6.32 13.35
CA MET A 159 22.17 7.68 13.81
C MET A 159 21.64 7.96 15.23
N GLY A 160 20.77 7.13 15.80
CA GLY A 160 20.18 7.33 17.12
C GLY A 160 19.29 8.58 17.22
N LEU A 161 18.74 9.05 16.09
CA LEU A 161 17.92 10.25 16.06
C LEU A 161 16.46 9.94 16.43
N SER A 162 15.74 11.00 16.78
CA SER A 162 14.34 10.89 17.20
C SER A 162 13.43 10.36 16.10
N TRP A 163 12.47 9.51 16.50
CA TRP A 163 11.40 9.02 15.63
C TRP A 163 10.55 10.14 15.00
N MET A 164 10.48 11.32 15.63
CA MET A 164 9.78 12.49 15.07
C MET A 164 10.43 12.97 13.77
N ILE A 165 11.76 12.87 13.66
CA ILE A 165 12.50 13.17 12.43
C ILE A 165 12.11 12.16 11.35
N LEU A 166 12.07 10.87 11.72
CA LEU A 166 11.61 9.82 10.80
C LEU A 166 10.19 10.09 10.31
N ALA A 167 9.25 10.36 11.21
CA ALA A 167 7.87 10.70 10.84
C ALA A 167 7.80 11.98 9.98
N GLY A 168 8.66 12.97 10.27
CA GLY A 168 8.80 14.20 9.48
C GLY A 168 9.24 13.96 8.03
N THR A 169 9.97 12.86 7.74
CA THR A 169 10.34 12.52 6.35
C THR A 169 9.15 12.27 5.44
N LEU A 170 7.98 11.90 5.99
CA LEU A 170 6.72 11.76 5.25
C LEU A 170 6.28 13.06 4.57
N LEU A 171 6.66 14.21 5.10
CA LEU A 171 6.33 15.50 4.52
C LEU A 171 7.00 15.71 3.16
N ILE A 172 8.13 15.05 2.90
CA ILE A 172 8.87 15.22 1.63
C ILE A 172 8.03 14.74 0.43
N PRO A 173 7.66 13.45 0.33
CA PRO A 173 6.83 12.98 -0.78
C PRO A 173 5.42 13.59 -0.76
N LEU A 174 4.88 13.92 0.41
CA LEU A 174 3.61 14.62 0.56
C LEU A 174 3.64 15.99 -0.15
N LEU A 175 4.62 16.82 0.14
CA LEU A 175 4.73 18.15 -0.48
C LEU A 175 5.01 18.06 -1.97
N ILE A 176 5.79 17.05 -2.42
CA ILE A 176 6.05 16.81 -3.84
C ILE A 176 4.74 16.50 -4.56
N TYR A 177 3.93 15.55 -4.09
CA TYR A 177 2.69 15.24 -4.79
C TYR A 177 1.67 16.38 -4.68
N GLY A 178 1.62 17.09 -3.55
CA GLY A 178 0.80 18.28 -3.39
C GLY A 178 1.14 19.35 -4.43
N PHE A 179 2.43 19.66 -4.61
CA PHE A 179 2.91 20.59 -5.62
C PHE A 179 2.60 20.14 -7.05
N LEU A 180 2.82 18.85 -7.34
CA LEU A 180 2.57 18.31 -8.68
C LEU A 180 1.08 18.27 -9.03
N PHE A 181 0.18 18.07 -8.07
CA PHE A 181 -1.27 18.13 -8.28
C PHE A 181 -1.82 19.54 -8.23
N PHE A 182 -1.08 20.49 -7.64
CA PHE A 182 -1.51 21.89 -7.57
C PHE A 182 -1.74 22.46 -8.98
N ASN A 183 -2.90 23.08 -9.18
CA ASN A 183 -3.34 23.60 -10.49
C ASN A 183 -3.33 22.59 -11.67
N ALA A 184 -3.14 21.27 -11.42
CA ALA A 184 -3.28 20.28 -12.45
C ALA A 184 -4.75 20.08 -12.86
N GLN A 185 -4.98 19.81 -14.15
CA GLN A 185 -6.29 19.44 -14.66
C GLN A 185 -6.38 17.92 -14.70
N PHE A 186 -7.48 17.38 -14.17
CA PHE A 186 -7.73 15.95 -14.07
C PHE A 186 -8.78 15.51 -15.11
N PRO A 187 -8.64 14.31 -15.70
CA PRO A 187 -9.68 13.74 -16.55
C PRO A 187 -10.91 13.34 -15.70
N LYS A 188 -12.04 13.13 -16.37
CA LYS A 188 -13.17 12.41 -15.76
C LYS A 188 -12.86 10.92 -15.70
N THR A 189 -13.42 10.20 -14.73
CA THR A 189 -13.27 8.74 -14.65
C THR A 189 -13.89 8.04 -15.85
N GLU A 190 -13.39 6.86 -16.21
CA GLU A 190 -13.97 6.07 -17.30
C GLU A 190 -15.44 5.72 -17.07
N ARG A 191 -15.82 5.46 -15.80
CA ARG A 191 -17.22 5.19 -15.45
C ARG A 191 -18.12 6.36 -15.84
N VAL A 192 -17.71 7.59 -15.48
CA VAL A 192 -18.49 8.81 -15.80
C VAL A 192 -18.57 9.02 -17.31
N THR A 193 -17.51 8.74 -18.04
CA THR A 193 -17.48 8.91 -19.49
C THR A 193 -18.22 7.81 -20.26
N SER A 194 -18.23 6.58 -19.73
CA SER A 194 -18.96 5.43 -20.34
C SER A 194 -20.43 5.34 -19.91
N GLY A 195 -20.87 6.13 -18.91
CA GLY A 195 -22.25 6.15 -18.48
C GLY A 195 -22.71 4.89 -17.73
N VAL A 196 -21.79 4.06 -17.22
CA VAL A 196 -22.13 2.83 -16.46
C VAL A 196 -22.88 3.21 -15.19
N SER A 197 -24.04 2.55 -14.94
CA SER A 197 -24.88 2.85 -13.79
C SER A 197 -24.28 2.28 -12.48
N TYR A 198 -24.49 2.98 -11.37
CA TYR A 198 -24.10 2.47 -10.04
C TYR A 198 -24.81 1.16 -9.68
N ARG A 199 -26.07 1.00 -10.13
CA ARG A 199 -26.86 -0.22 -9.89
C ARG A 199 -26.16 -1.45 -10.51
N ASP A 200 -25.68 -1.33 -11.74
CA ASP A 200 -24.99 -2.42 -12.42
C ASP A 200 -23.64 -2.73 -11.76
N MET A 201 -22.91 -1.71 -11.31
CA MET A 201 -21.67 -1.90 -10.56
C MET A 201 -21.93 -2.67 -9.25
N ILE A 202 -22.89 -2.24 -8.46
CA ILE A 202 -23.27 -2.89 -7.19
C ILE A 202 -23.72 -4.33 -7.45
N LYS A 203 -24.59 -4.55 -8.44
CA LYS A 203 -25.03 -5.90 -8.82
C LYS A 203 -23.86 -6.84 -9.15
N ASN A 204 -22.84 -6.33 -9.86
CA ASN A 204 -21.67 -7.11 -10.21
C ASN A 204 -20.80 -7.45 -9.00
N CYS A 205 -20.79 -6.61 -7.95
CA CYS A 205 -20.08 -6.92 -6.70
C CYS A 205 -20.66 -8.12 -5.94
N PHE A 206 -21.93 -8.45 -6.16
CA PHE A 206 -22.61 -9.60 -5.53
C PHE A 206 -22.54 -10.89 -6.36
N GLN A 207 -21.78 -10.90 -7.46
CA GLN A 207 -21.58 -12.14 -8.21
C GLN A 207 -20.72 -13.13 -7.38
N PRO A 208 -21.09 -14.44 -7.33
CA PRO A 208 -20.36 -15.41 -6.50
C PRO A 208 -18.86 -15.46 -6.76
N LEU A 209 -18.46 -15.36 -8.02
CA LEU A 209 -17.04 -15.33 -8.38
C LEU A 209 -16.33 -14.08 -7.86
N PHE A 210 -17.00 -12.90 -7.87
CA PHE A 210 -16.43 -11.68 -7.33
C PHE A 210 -16.21 -11.82 -5.81
N ILE A 211 -17.23 -12.33 -5.08
CA ILE A 211 -17.13 -12.55 -3.63
C ILE A 211 -16.02 -13.54 -3.31
N PHE A 212 -15.92 -14.65 -4.05
CA PHE A 212 -14.85 -15.63 -3.87
C PHE A 212 -13.46 -15.00 -4.06
N MET A 213 -13.27 -14.22 -5.12
CA MET A 213 -12.00 -13.52 -5.37
C MET A 213 -11.69 -12.47 -4.29
N LEU A 214 -12.72 -11.75 -3.82
CA LEU A 214 -12.58 -10.79 -2.72
C LEU A 214 -12.09 -11.48 -1.44
N LEU A 215 -12.67 -12.64 -1.08
CA LEU A 215 -12.23 -13.43 0.08
C LEU A 215 -10.79 -13.90 -0.07
N CYS A 216 -10.41 -14.40 -1.25
CA CYS A 216 -9.01 -14.77 -1.53
C CYS A 216 -8.05 -13.58 -1.37
N MET A 217 -8.43 -12.40 -1.88
CA MET A 217 -7.64 -11.18 -1.73
C MET A 217 -7.52 -10.74 -0.26
N MET A 218 -8.61 -10.82 0.52
CA MET A 218 -8.59 -10.50 1.95
C MET A 218 -7.64 -11.42 2.72
N LEU A 219 -7.69 -12.73 2.48
CA LEU A 219 -6.80 -13.70 3.13
C LEU A 219 -5.33 -13.47 2.76
N THR A 220 -5.06 -13.17 1.49
CA THR A 220 -3.70 -12.85 1.02
C THR A 220 -3.17 -11.57 1.68
N ALA A 221 -3.97 -10.51 1.67
CA ALA A 221 -3.60 -9.24 2.29
C ALA A 221 -3.39 -9.38 3.82
N ALA A 222 -4.23 -10.16 4.49
CA ALA A 222 -4.08 -10.45 5.92
C ALA A 222 -2.76 -11.19 6.22
N THR A 223 -2.38 -12.16 5.40
CA THR A 223 -1.12 -12.90 5.55
C THR A 223 0.09 -11.99 5.30
N GLU A 224 0.06 -11.16 4.28
CA GLU A 224 1.13 -10.23 3.94
C GLU A 224 1.29 -9.14 5.02
N LEU A 225 0.22 -8.41 5.30
CA LEU A 225 0.27 -7.27 6.22
C LEU A 225 0.40 -7.70 7.68
N GLY A 226 -0.26 -8.79 8.08
CA GLY A 226 -0.18 -9.31 9.44
C GLY A 226 1.25 -9.65 9.83
N THR A 227 1.99 -10.32 8.96
CA THR A 227 3.39 -10.68 9.19
C THR A 227 4.31 -9.46 9.16
N THR A 228 4.21 -8.63 8.12
CA THR A 228 5.14 -7.52 7.90
C THR A 228 4.97 -6.38 8.90
N GLN A 229 3.75 -6.13 9.37
CA GLN A 229 3.48 -5.04 10.32
C GLN A 229 3.85 -5.35 11.76
N ARG A 230 4.11 -6.61 12.10
CA ARG A 230 4.53 -7.04 13.43
C ARG A 230 6.01 -7.45 13.52
N ILE A 231 6.78 -7.13 12.49
CA ILE A 231 8.16 -7.64 12.35
C ILE A 231 9.08 -7.17 13.48
N GLU A 232 8.94 -5.93 13.92
CA GLU A 232 9.70 -5.39 15.06
C GLU A 232 9.35 -6.12 16.38
N GLY A 233 8.05 -6.30 16.65
CA GLY A 233 7.59 -7.01 17.85
C GLY A 233 7.95 -8.50 17.84
N LEU A 234 7.93 -9.14 16.66
CA LEU A 234 8.22 -10.58 16.53
C LEU A 234 9.73 -10.88 16.58
N LEU A 235 10.56 -10.05 15.98
CA LEU A 235 11.98 -10.31 15.75
C LEU A 235 12.92 -9.43 16.58
N GLY A 236 12.41 -8.41 17.29
CA GLY A 236 13.22 -7.45 18.06
C GLY A 236 14.12 -8.08 19.13
N LYS A 237 13.79 -9.30 19.59
CA LYS A 237 14.65 -10.07 20.52
C LYS A 237 15.74 -10.86 19.80
N SER A 238 15.61 -11.09 18.50
CA SER A 238 16.49 -11.96 17.71
C SER A 238 17.42 -11.20 16.77
N LEU A 239 17.11 -9.95 16.49
CA LEU A 239 17.83 -9.10 15.54
C LEU A 239 17.99 -7.69 16.11
N GLU A 240 19.15 -7.07 15.87
CA GLU A 240 19.42 -5.68 16.26
C GLU A 240 18.54 -4.68 15.50
N SER A 241 18.24 -4.97 14.24
CA SER A 241 17.43 -4.10 13.38
C SER A 241 16.41 -4.90 12.55
N PRO A 242 15.28 -5.31 13.15
CA PRO A 242 14.26 -6.13 12.47
C PRO A 242 13.64 -5.43 11.24
N ILE A 243 13.64 -4.09 11.20
CA ILE A 243 13.15 -3.30 10.06
C ILE A 243 13.83 -3.67 8.74
N LEU A 244 15.07 -4.16 8.78
CA LEU A 244 15.78 -4.60 7.59
C LEU A 244 15.16 -5.84 6.95
N ILE A 245 14.48 -6.69 7.71
CA ILE A 245 13.67 -7.79 7.17
C ILE A 245 12.49 -7.23 6.36
N LEU A 246 11.80 -6.20 6.87
CA LEU A 246 10.74 -5.53 6.12
C LEU A 246 11.25 -4.92 4.81
N VAL A 247 12.40 -4.27 4.86
CA VAL A 247 13.08 -3.70 3.67
C VAL A 247 13.40 -4.79 2.66
N PHE A 248 13.95 -5.91 3.12
CA PHE A 248 14.32 -7.03 2.27
C PHE A 248 13.10 -7.68 1.61
N ILE A 249 12.06 -7.97 2.39
CA ILE A 249 10.78 -8.51 1.91
C ILE A 249 10.21 -7.61 0.81
N ASN A 250 10.06 -6.31 1.09
CA ASN A 250 9.44 -5.39 0.14
C ASN A 250 10.36 -5.07 -1.05
N GLY A 251 11.69 -5.11 -0.88
CA GLY A 251 12.66 -5.00 -1.96
C GLY A 251 12.51 -6.14 -2.97
N LEU A 252 12.43 -7.38 -2.49
CA LEU A 252 12.17 -8.54 -3.35
C LEU A 252 10.80 -8.43 -4.04
N MET A 253 9.77 -7.94 -3.32
CA MET A 253 8.45 -7.70 -3.91
C MET A 253 8.51 -6.68 -5.04
N ALA A 254 9.17 -5.55 -4.84
CA ALA A 254 9.32 -4.52 -5.86
C ALA A 254 10.02 -5.06 -7.12
N LEU A 255 11.13 -5.78 -6.94
CA LEU A 255 11.86 -6.43 -8.02
C LEU A 255 11.00 -7.44 -8.77
N GLY A 256 10.31 -8.29 -8.04
CA GLY A 256 9.46 -9.28 -8.67
C GLY A 256 8.29 -8.67 -9.45
N ARG A 257 7.67 -7.59 -8.96
CA ARG A 257 6.63 -6.86 -9.72
C ARG A 257 7.16 -6.26 -11.02
N LEU A 258 8.43 -5.84 -11.07
CA LEU A 258 9.06 -5.36 -12.30
C LEU A 258 9.21 -6.47 -13.35
N TYR A 259 9.52 -7.71 -12.92
CA TYR A 259 9.77 -8.85 -13.81
C TYR A 259 8.57 -9.78 -13.98
N ALA A 260 7.50 -9.61 -13.23
CA ALA A 260 6.33 -10.50 -13.21
C ALA A 260 5.72 -10.72 -14.61
N GLY A 261 5.64 -9.67 -15.43
CA GLY A 261 5.12 -9.78 -16.80
C GLY A 261 5.88 -10.79 -17.66
N GLN A 262 7.22 -10.86 -17.53
CA GLN A 262 8.05 -11.80 -18.28
C GLN A 262 7.90 -13.24 -17.77
N ILE A 263 7.68 -13.42 -16.47
CA ILE A 263 7.51 -14.74 -15.82
C ILE A 263 6.16 -15.34 -16.21
N VAL A 264 5.11 -14.54 -16.21
CA VAL A 264 3.73 -14.98 -16.50
C VAL A 264 3.56 -15.43 -17.97
N HIS A 265 4.31 -14.84 -18.90
CA HIS A 265 4.30 -15.30 -20.29
C HIS A 265 4.92 -16.69 -20.50
N LYS A 266 5.82 -17.12 -19.60
CA LYS A 266 6.50 -18.43 -19.69
C LYS A 266 5.82 -19.54 -18.90
N LEU A 267 5.10 -19.21 -17.84
CA LEU A 267 4.45 -20.16 -16.92
C LEU A 267 2.94 -19.96 -16.93
N SER A 268 2.16 -21.04 -16.79
CA SER A 268 0.72 -20.89 -16.65
C SER A 268 0.38 -20.20 -15.33
N ILE A 269 -0.61 -19.31 -15.34
CA ILE A 269 -1.08 -18.54 -14.18
C ILE A 269 -1.40 -19.44 -12.98
N THR A 270 -2.08 -20.59 -13.24
CA THR A 270 -2.46 -21.55 -12.18
C THR A 270 -1.24 -22.17 -11.50
N LYS A 271 -0.21 -22.54 -12.27
CA LYS A 271 1.03 -23.11 -11.72
C LYS A 271 1.75 -22.07 -10.83
N VAL A 272 1.81 -20.83 -11.31
CA VAL A 272 2.44 -19.75 -10.56
C VAL A 272 1.70 -19.50 -9.24
N LEU A 273 0.36 -19.47 -9.25
CA LEU A 273 -0.45 -19.33 -8.02
C LEU A 273 -0.23 -20.49 -7.04
N LEU A 274 -0.18 -21.73 -7.53
CA LEU A 274 0.06 -22.90 -6.68
C LEU A 274 1.45 -22.84 -6.03
N PHE A 275 2.50 -22.62 -6.83
CA PHE A 275 3.85 -22.43 -6.30
C PHE A 275 3.90 -21.31 -5.26
N SER A 276 3.26 -20.18 -5.57
CA SER A 276 3.14 -19.09 -4.64
C SER A 276 2.58 -19.55 -3.29
N ALA A 277 1.43 -20.19 -3.26
CA ALA A 277 0.79 -20.63 -2.03
C ALA A 277 1.68 -21.60 -1.22
N VAL A 278 2.30 -22.58 -1.89
CA VAL A 278 3.21 -23.54 -1.23
C VAL A 278 4.42 -22.84 -0.60
N PHE A 279 5.07 -21.95 -1.35
CA PHE A 279 6.22 -21.22 -0.82
C PHE A 279 5.84 -20.24 0.30
N THR A 280 4.62 -19.64 0.29
CA THR A 280 4.14 -18.84 1.43
C THR A 280 4.07 -19.68 2.70
N CYS A 281 3.44 -20.85 2.65
CA CYS A 281 3.36 -21.74 3.79
C CYS A 281 4.75 -22.14 4.30
N LEU A 282 5.66 -22.49 3.37
CA LEU A 282 7.04 -22.82 3.71
C LEU A 282 7.78 -21.62 4.32
N GLY A 283 7.65 -20.43 3.74
CA GLY A 283 8.29 -19.21 4.22
C GLY A 283 7.81 -18.82 5.62
N LEU A 284 6.50 -18.89 5.89
CA LEU A 284 5.94 -18.65 7.23
C LEU A 284 6.42 -19.68 8.25
N PHE A 285 6.45 -20.95 7.87
CA PHE A 285 6.98 -22.02 8.72
C PHE A 285 8.46 -21.79 9.05
N LEU A 286 9.28 -21.48 8.06
CA LEU A 286 10.69 -21.16 8.28
C LEU A 286 10.86 -19.88 9.14
N LEU A 287 10.09 -18.84 8.89
CA LEU A 287 10.15 -17.60 9.66
C LEU A 287 9.83 -17.83 11.15
N ALA A 288 8.87 -18.71 11.43
CA ALA A 288 8.49 -19.09 12.79
C ALA A 288 9.54 -19.95 13.52
N ASN A 289 10.45 -20.62 12.79
CA ASN A 289 11.41 -21.57 13.34
C ASN A 289 12.88 -21.18 13.14
N THR A 290 13.16 -20.00 12.59
CA THR A 290 14.52 -19.51 12.35
C THR A 290 14.82 -18.26 13.19
N SER A 291 16.11 -18.03 13.45
CA SER A 291 16.62 -16.85 14.16
C SER A 291 17.89 -16.32 13.49
N GLY A 292 18.28 -15.09 13.79
CA GLY A 292 19.47 -14.47 13.26
C GLY A 292 19.45 -14.36 11.72
N ALA A 293 20.59 -14.59 11.07
CA ALA A 293 20.73 -14.44 9.60
C ALA A 293 19.81 -15.36 8.79
N MET A 294 19.41 -16.54 9.34
CA MET A 294 18.49 -17.46 8.66
C MET A 294 17.09 -16.87 8.46
N THR A 295 16.70 -15.89 9.26
CA THR A 295 15.43 -15.16 9.11
C THR A 295 15.33 -14.44 7.77
N PHE A 296 16.46 -13.93 7.23
CA PHE A 296 16.48 -13.32 5.89
C PHE A 296 16.18 -14.34 4.78
N LEU A 297 16.71 -15.57 4.90
CA LEU A 297 16.39 -16.63 3.94
C LEU A 297 14.91 -17.04 4.03
N ALA A 298 14.38 -17.17 5.24
CA ALA A 298 12.97 -17.46 5.46
C ALA A 298 12.07 -16.35 4.85
N ALA A 299 12.44 -15.09 5.06
CA ALA A 299 11.75 -13.94 4.47
C ALA A 299 11.83 -13.92 2.94
N ALA A 300 12.98 -14.33 2.36
CA ALA A 300 13.13 -14.47 0.91
C ALA A 300 12.19 -15.55 0.35
N VAL A 301 12.12 -16.70 1.00
CA VAL A 301 11.21 -17.79 0.61
C VAL A 301 9.76 -17.34 0.69
N LEU A 302 9.37 -16.66 1.78
CA LEU A 302 8.04 -16.07 1.94
C LEU A 302 7.71 -15.14 0.79
N GLN A 303 8.65 -14.34 0.35
CA GLN A 303 8.42 -13.26 -0.61
C GLN A 303 8.46 -13.70 -2.07
N LEU A 304 9.13 -14.80 -2.42
CA LEU A 304 9.06 -15.38 -3.78
C LEU A 304 7.62 -15.56 -4.28
N VAL A 305 6.67 -15.47 -3.39
CA VAL A 305 5.26 -15.77 -3.53
C VAL A 305 4.40 -14.54 -3.74
N PHE A 306 4.54 -13.52 -2.88
CA PHE A 306 3.67 -12.33 -2.91
C PHE A 306 3.87 -11.46 -4.15
N VAL A 307 5.05 -11.58 -4.76
CA VAL A 307 5.41 -10.90 -5.99
C VAL A 307 4.43 -11.17 -7.13
N ILE A 308 3.91 -12.37 -7.19
CA ILE A 308 3.20 -12.88 -8.37
C ILE A 308 1.68 -12.94 -8.11
N PHE A 309 1.27 -13.16 -6.86
CA PHE A 309 -0.13 -13.44 -6.52
C PHE A 309 -1.07 -12.23 -6.74
N GLY A 310 -0.73 -11.06 -6.25
CA GLY A 310 -1.59 -9.86 -6.36
C GLY A 310 -1.83 -9.43 -7.81
N GLN A 311 -0.80 -9.49 -8.65
CA GLN A 311 -0.91 -9.14 -10.07
C GLN A 311 -1.69 -10.19 -10.86
N LEU A 312 -1.54 -11.47 -10.53
CA LEU A 312 -2.22 -12.56 -11.22
C LEU A 312 -3.71 -12.63 -10.90
N CYS A 313 -4.10 -12.44 -9.66
CA CYS A 313 -5.52 -12.32 -9.29
C CYS A 313 -6.17 -11.14 -10.03
N PHE A 314 -5.48 -10.01 -10.13
CA PHE A 314 -5.97 -8.84 -10.86
C PHE A 314 -6.08 -9.10 -12.38
N LEU A 315 -5.09 -9.75 -12.98
CA LEU A 315 -5.12 -10.13 -14.41
C LEU A 315 -6.21 -11.16 -14.73
N LEU A 316 -6.42 -12.14 -13.86
CA LEU A 316 -7.52 -13.10 -14.00
C LEU A 316 -8.88 -12.41 -13.89
N PHE A 317 -9.00 -11.46 -12.96
CA PHE A 317 -10.19 -10.64 -12.81
C PHE A 317 -10.45 -9.82 -14.07
N LEU A 318 -9.47 -9.09 -14.58
CA LEU A 318 -9.60 -8.31 -15.83
C LEU A 318 -9.97 -9.19 -17.01
N ARG A 319 -9.31 -10.32 -17.20
CA ARG A 319 -9.55 -11.23 -18.32
C ARG A 319 -10.96 -11.82 -18.31
N LYS A 320 -11.49 -12.16 -17.15
CA LYS A 320 -12.79 -12.83 -17.03
C LYS A 320 -13.98 -11.87 -16.94
N PHE A 321 -13.80 -10.69 -16.35
CA PHE A 321 -14.89 -9.72 -16.15
C PHE A 321 -14.98 -8.63 -17.21
N LEU A 322 -13.86 -8.22 -17.80
CA LEU A 322 -13.86 -7.15 -18.79
C LEU A 322 -13.86 -7.65 -20.23
N LYS A 323 -13.84 -9.01 -20.46
CA LYS A 323 -13.71 -9.61 -21.80
C LYS A 323 -12.58 -8.98 -22.65
N VAL A 324 -11.53 -8.52 -21.99
CA VAL A 324 -10.35 -7.99 -22.66
C VAL A 324 -9.53 -9.19 -23.12
N GLU A 325 -9.52 -9.44 -24.42
CA GLU A 325 -8.57 -10.35 -25.03
C GLU A 325 -7.14 -9.78 -24.91
N PRO A 326 -6.12 -10.67 -24.88
CA PRO A 326 -4.73 -10.30 -24.60
C PRO A 326 -4.12 -9.31 -25.56
#